data_930081c6e420d7650f7056d3419e9ac4
#
_entry.id   930081c6e420d7650f7056d3419e9ac4
#
_cell.length_a   1.000
_cell.length_b   1.000
_cell.length_c   1.000
_cell.angle_alpha   90.00
_cell.angle_beta   90.00
_cell.angle_gamma   90.00
#
_symmetry.space_group_name_H-M   'P 1'
#
loop_
_entity.id
_entity.type
_entity.pdbx_description
1 polymer ?
#
loop_
_entity_poly.entity_id
_entity_poly.type
_entity_poly.pdbx_seq_one_letter_code
_entity_poly.pdbx_strand_id
1 'polypeptide(L)'
;MLSILIIDDSDDKIRVLKGLFRENPSIRPEKVEIADSVLTAIDKLASKRYDLVILDLYLPNEKGDDATPDGGMQLVELIESETDEIYKPFHIVGLSREKTTPGHREAFSRSLWFLLTYDEMDDTWRKQLMQKVNYLIQSKKLLQESATYDFDVAIINALQTPENYWTKQLFAKEWKEVTVPGDDCNTYYSANLQTSTGKEIRVVTCFANQMASTASAMLTTKVIYNFRPRYLFMTGIAAAVEEENVNYGDILVATEVWDGASGKYKDTDEADNIFMPDYRQKALDSAFQNIVNRLKENQQVLRGISDLYSSTNKPSSNLAIHTGPMASVPAVIASKEELEKVKVHARKLLGIEMEAYGMFYAADNAISPRPKIVASLKSVSDYATKKKNDKFQDYASYTSSALLKYIVQNYLSY
;
A
#
# COMPACT_ATOMS: atom_id res chain seq x y z
N MET A 1 3.20 -17.62 -1.81
CA MET A 1 3.24 -19.09 -1.64
C MET A 1 2.15 -19.72 -2.48
N LEU A 2 2.42 -20.95 -3.01
CA LEU A 2 1.49 -21.69 -3.87
C LEU A 2 0.49 -22.48 -3.01
N SER A 3 -0.81 -22.39 -3.29
CA SER A 3 -1.88 -23.21 -2.72
C SER A 3 -2.23 -24.31 -3.73
N ILE A 4 -2.20 -25.57 -3.30
CA ILE A 4 -2.37 -26.75 -4.16
C ILE A 4 -3.53 -27.59 -3.63
N LEU A 5 -4.42 -28.03 -4.51
CA LEU A 5 -5.42 -29.03 -4.22
C LEU A 5 -5.12 -30.28 -5.04
N ILE A 6 -4.96 -31.41 -4.39
CA ILE A 6 -4.86 -32.73 -5.01
C ILE A 6 -6.26 -33.36 -4.92
N ILE A 7 -6.83 -33.72 -6.07
CA ILE A 7 -8.12 -34.36 -6.20
C ILE A 7 -7.89 -35.77 -6.72
N ASP A 8 -7.91 -36.74 -5.84
CA ASP A 8 -7.53 -38.13 -6.13
C ASP A 8 -8.01 -39.03 -4.99
N ASP A 9 -8.54 -40.20 -5.27
CA ASP A 9 -8.98 -41.19 -4.29
C ASP A 9 -7.93 -42.25 -3.93
N SER A 10 -6.79 -42.27 -4.65
CA SER A 10 -5.71 -43.22 -4.43
C SER A 10 -4.72 -42.73 -3.38
N ASP A 11 -4.75 -43.34 -2.18
CA ASP A 11 -3.82 -43.01 -1.09
C ASP A 11 -2.33 -43.16 -1.50
N ASP A 12 -1.98 -44.11 -2.35
CA ASP A 12 -0.61 -44.33 -2.81
C ASP A 12 -0.16 -43.18 -3.72
N LYS A 13 -0.98 -42.74 -4.66
CA LYS A 13 -0.69 -41.64 -5.56
C LYS A 13 -0.60 -40.31 -4.80
N ILE A 14 -1.54 -40.09 -3.86
CA ILE A 14 -1.51 -38.93 -2.95
C ILE A 14 -0.22 -38.91 -2.13
N ARG A 15 0.23 -40.07 -1.62
CA ARG A 15 1.49 -40.18 -0.84
C ARG A 15 2.70 -39.81 -1.70
N VAL A 16 2.75 -40.30 -2.94
CA VAL A 16 3.82 -39.97 -3.88
C VAL A 16 3.85 -38.46 -4.20
N LEU A 17 2.69 -37.85 -4.49
CA LEU A 17 2.58 -36.41 -4.74
C LEU A 17 3.00 -35.58 -3.55
N LYS A 18 2.54 -35.93 -2.34
CA LYS A 18 2.98 -35.26 -1.10
C LYS A 18 4.49 -35.41 -0.86
N GLY A 19 5.07 -36.57 -1.13
CA GLY A 19 6.51 -36.79 -1.07
C GLY A 19 7.26 -35.83 -2.00
N LEU A 20 6.84 -35.79 -3.26
CA LEU A 20 7.42 -34.93 -4.30
C LEU A 20 7.36 -33.43 -3.91
N PHE A 21 6.25 -32.97 -3.32
CA PHE A 21 6.12 -31.57 -2.88
C PHE A 21 6.94 -31.25 -1.63
N ARG A 22 7.15 -32.20 -0.71
CA ARG A 22 7.99 -32.01 0.48
C ARG A 22 9.47 -31.79 0.13
N GLU A 23 9.93 -32.32 -0.99
CA GLU A 23 11.30 -32.11 -1.47
C GLU A 23 11.54 -30.67 -1.97
N ASN A 24 10.46 -29.91 -2.22
CA ASN A 24 10.57 -28.52 -2.67
C ASN A 24 10.38 -27.54 -1.49
N PRO A 25 11.44 -26.82 -1.05
CA PRO A 25 11.38 -25.94 0.11
C PRO A 25 10.45 -24.72 -0.07
N SER A 26 10.03 -24.43 -1.29
CA SER A 26 9.10 -23.36 -1.60
C SER A 26 7.63 -23.75 -1.44
N ILE A 27 7.34 -25.04 -1.19
CA ILE A 27 5.99 -25.56 -0.97
C ILE A 27 5.83 -25.89 0.51
N ARG A 28 4.87 -25.24 1.16
CA ARG A 28 4.55 -25.57 2.56
C ARG A 28 3.52 -26.68 2.62
N PRO A 29 3.74 -27.74 3.44
CA PRO A 29 2.81 -28.87 3.56
C PRO A 29 1.37 -28.47 3.89
N GLU A 30 1.19 -27.43 4.72
CA GLU A 30 -0.12 -26.91 5.11
C GLU A 30 -0.87 -26.17 3.96
N LYS A 31 -0.22 -25.94 2.83
CA LYS A 31 -0.81 -25.36 1.62
C LYS A 31 -1.18 -26.40 0.57
N VAL A 32 -0.96 -27.69 0.87
CA VAL A 32 -1.34 -28.82 0.02
C VAL A 32 -2.52 -29.52 0.66
N GLU A 33 -3.68 -29.39 0.06
CA GLU A 33 -4.92 -30.02 0.51
C GLU A 33 -5.33 -31.15 -0.42
N ILE A 34 -6.22 -32.02 0.06
CA ILE A 34 -6.69 -33.21 -0.63
C ILE A 34 -8.21 -33.20 -0.68
N ALA A 35 -8.76 -33.64 -1.80
CA ALA A 35 -10.14 -34.06 -1.95
C ALA A 35 -10.13 -35.49 -2.55
N ASP A 36 -10.95 -36.38 -2.02
CA ASP A 36 -11.00 -37.79 -2.40
C ASP A 36 -12.23 -38.17 -3.22
N SER A 37 -13.04 -37.17 -3.61
CA SER A 37 -14.24 -37.35 -4.41
C SER A 37 -14.64 -36.02 -5.10
N VAL A 38 -15.58 -36.11 -6.05
CA VAL A 38 -16.11 -34.93 -6.75
C VAL A 38 -16.74 -33.94 -5.75
N LEU A 39 -17.59 -34.41 -4.85
CA LEU A 39 -18.26 -33.55 -3.88
C LEU A 39 -17.29 -32.87 -2.91
N THR A 40 -16.31 -33.61 -2.37
CA THR A 40 -15.29 -33.02 -1.50
C THR A 40 -14.42 -31.99 -2.24
N ALA A 41 -14.19 -32.18 -3.53
CA ALA A 41 -13.48 -31.21 -4.36
C ALA A 41 -14.32 -29.92 -4.56
N ILE A 42 -15.60 -30.05 -4.83
CA ILE A 42 -16.53 -28.91 -4.95
C ILE A 42 -16.56 -28.10 -3.66
N ASP A 43 -16.71 -28.73 -2.50
CA ASP A 43 -16.71 -28.05 -1.19
C ASP A 43 -15.44 -27.25 -0.98
N LYS A 44 -14.29 -27.81 -1.34
CA LYS A 44 -13.00 -27.12 -1.22
C LYS A 44 -12.88 -25.96 -2.20
N LEU A 45 -13.28 -26.14 -3.45
CA LEU A 45 -13.28 -25.09 -4.46
C LEU A 45 -14.29 -23.98 -4.14
N ALA A 46 -15.41 -24.30 -3.48
CA ALA A 46 -16.38 -23.31 -2.99
C ALA A 46 -15.82 -22.49 -1.81
N SER A 47 -14.92 -23.07 -1.00
CA SER A 47 -14.39 -22.42 0.20
C SER A 47 -13.28 -21.40 -0.08
N LYS A 48 -12.45 -21.62 -1.10
CA LYS A 48 -11.31 -20.75 -1.45
C LYS A 48 -10.73 -21.05 -2.84
N ARG A 49 -9.95 -20.10 -3.35
CA ARG A 49 -9.19 -20.24 -4.60
C ARG A 49 -7.88 -21.00 -4.39
N TYR A 50 -7.60 -21.94 -5.28
CA TYR A 50 -6.32 -22.62 -5.37
C TYR A 50 -5.49 -22.11 -6.56
N ASP A 51 -4.16 -22.11 -6.42
CA ASP A 51 -3.25 -21.74 -7.51
C ASP A 51 -3.09 -22.89 -8.51
N LEU A 52 -3.11 -24.13 -8.00
CA LEU A 52 -2.95 -25.34 -8.78
C LEU A 52 -3.89 -26.43 -8.29
N VAL A 53 -4.61 -27.04 -9.17
CA VAL A 53 -5.35 -28.27 -8.96
C VAL A 53 -4.66 -29.40 -9.71
N ILE A 54 -4.41 -30.52 -9.02
CA ILE A 54 -3.97 -31.80 -9.64
C ILE A 54 -5.16 -32.72 -9.56
N LEU A 55 -5.67 -33.11 -10.73
CA LEU A 55 -6.95 -33.78 -10.88
C LEU A 55 -6.79 -35.18 -11.47
N ASP A 56 -7.20 -36.21 -10.74
CA ASP A 56 -7.47 -37.50 -11.38
C ASP A 56 -8.78 -37.45 -12.17
N LEU A 57 -8.77 -38.11 -13.34
CA LEU A 57 -9.97 -38.21 -14.18
C LEU A 57 -10.92 -39.31 -13.68
N TYR A 58 -10.36 -40.35 -13.05
CA TYR A 58 -11.12 -41.42 -12.44
C TYR A 58 -11.37 -41.08 -10.99
N LEU A 59 -12.59 -40.65 -10.68
CA LEU A 59 -12.97 -40.24 -9.31
C LEU A 59 -14.32 -40.78 -8.93
N PRO A 60 -14.54 -41.17 -7.66
CA PRO A 60 -15.87 -41.38 -7.15
C PRO A 60 -16.66 -40.08 -7.01
N ASN A 61 -17.99 -40.16 -7.11
CA ASN A 61 -18.82 -38.99 -6.87
C ASN A 61 -18.80 -38.58 -5.39
N GLU A 62 -19.00 -39.56 -4.51
CA GLU A 62 -18.88 -39.41 -3.06
C GLU A 62 -17.79 -40.30 -2.50
N LYS A 63 -17.34 -40.00 -1.30
CA LYS A 63 -16.33 -40.82 -0.61
C LYS A 63 -16.89 -42.21 -0.33
N GLY A 64 -16.21 -43.22 -0.86
CA GLY A 64 -16.58 -44.64 -0.69
C GLY A 64 -17.38 -45.24 -1.84
N ASP A 65 -17.75 -44.45 -2.83
CA ASP A 65 -18.30 -44.93 -4.09
C ASP A 65 -17.20 -45.52 -4.98
N ASP A 66 -17.60 -46.27 -5.99
CA ASP A 66 -16.70 -46.72 -7.05
C ASP A 66 -16.29 -45.52 -7.94
N ALA A 67 -15.01 -45.42 -8.27
CA ALA A 67 -14.52 -44.41 -9.18
C ALA A 67 -15.08 -44.58 -10.58
N THR A 68 -15.49 -43.49 -11.20
CA THR A 68 -16.04 -43.47 -12.56
C THR A 68 -15.07 -42.83 -13.54
N PRO A 69 -15.07 -43.28 -14.83
CA PRO A 69 -14.16 -42.72 -15.86
C PRO A 69 -14.31 -41.22 -16.08
N ASP A 70 -15.50 -40.69 -15.83
CA ASP A 70 -15.84 -39.29 -16.12
C ASP A 70 -16.02 -38.43 -14.86
N GLY A 71 -15.71 -38.96 -13.66
CA GLY A 71 -15.86 -38.21 -12.41
C GLY A 71 -15.03 -36.93 -12.38
N GLY A 72 -13.76 -37.00 -12.78
CA GLY A 72 -12.92 -35.83 -12.91
C GLY A 72 -13.34 -34.87 -14.04
N MET A 73 -13.98 -35.39 -15.11
CA MET A 73 -14.46 -34.55 -16.21
C MET A 73 -15.67 -33.71 -15.80
N GLN A 74 -16.51 -34.18 -14.89
CA GLN A 74 -17.60 -33.36 -14.32
C GLN A 74 -17.07 -32.13 -13.60
N LEU A 75 -15.94 -32.26 -12.88
CA LEU A 75 -15.27 -31.11 -12.25
C LEU A 75 -14.69 -30.16 -13.31
N VAL A 76 -14.13 -30.68 -14.39
CA VAL A 76 -13.62 -29.85 -15.50
C VAL A 76 -14.76 -29.02 -16.10
N GLU A 77 -15.89 -29.63 -16.40
CA GLU A 77 -17.08 -28.97 -16.96
C GLU A 77 -17.64 -27.92 -15.98
N LEU A 78 -17.70 -28.22 -14.67
CA LEU A 78 -18.14 -27.28 -13.66
C LEU A 78 -17.19 -26.07 -13.56
N ILE A 79 -15.87 -26.30 -13.59
CA ILE A 79 -14.88 -25.22 -13.52
C ILE A 79 -14.90 -24.34 -14.79
N GLU A 80 -15.18 -24.94 -15.97
CA GLU A 80 -15.32 -24.20 -17.22
C GLU A 80 -16.64 -23.41 -17.29
N SER A 81 -17.68 -23.86 -16.62
CA SER A 81 -18.98 -23.19 -16.62
C SER A 81 -18.92 -21.79 -15.97
N GLU A 82 -19.84 -20.90 -16.35
CA GLU A 82 -20.00 -19.60 -15.72
C GLU A 82 -20.85 -19.75 -14.44
N THR A 83 -20.25 -20.31 -13.38
CA THR A 83 -20.90 -20.45 -12.08
C THR A 83 -20.15 -19.65 -11.01
N ASP A 84 -20.92 -19.05 -10.10
CA ASP A 84 -20.38 -18.37 -8.90
C ASP A 84 -20.29 -19.32 -7.68
N GLU A 85 -20.63 -20.59 -7.86
CA GLU A 85 -20.64 -21.58 -6.77
C GLU A 85 -19.25 -22.00 -6.32
N ILE A 86 -18.23 -21.85 -7.18
CA ILE A 86 -16.86 -22.24 -6.90
C ILE A 86 -15.85 -21.16 -7.32
N TYR A 87 -14.71 -21.09 -6.61
CA TYR A 87 -13.59 -20.29 -7.04
C TYR A 87 -12.76 -21.03 -8.10
N LYS A 88 -12.72 -20.52 -9.31
CA LYS A 88 -11.91 -21.10 -10.39
C LYS A 88 -10.43 -21.13 -10.03
N PRO A 89 -9.74 -22.27 -10.10
CA PRO A 89 -8.31 -22.35 -9.85
C PRO A 89 -7.52 -21.64 -10.96
N PHE A 90 -6.29 -21.21 -10.65
CA PHE A 90 -5.45 -20.58 -11.66
C PHE A 90 -4.98 -21.55 -12.74
N HIS A 91 -4.73 -22.80 -12.35
CA HIS A 91 -4.28 -23.82 -13.28
C HIS A 91 -4.71 -25.20 -12.85
N ILE A 92 -4.94 -26.08 -13.83
CA ILE A 92 -5.28 -27.49 -13.64
C ILE A 92 -4.25 -28.35 -14.36
N VAL A 93 -3.83 -29.42 -13.71
CA VAL A 93 -3.06 -30.51 -14.28
C VAL A 93 -3.82 -31.78 -14.05
N GLY A 94 -4.28 -32.43 -15.12
CA GLY A 94 -4.80 -33.78 -15.05
C GLY A 94 -3.65 -34.78 -14.84
N LEU A 95 -3.86 -35.76 -13.98
CA LEU A 95 -2.86 -36.81 -13.69
C LEU A 95 -3.58 -38.15 -13.51
N SER A 96 -3.69 -38.94 -14.55
CA SER A 96 -4.44 -40.20 -14.54
C SER A 96 -3.56 -41.41 -14.85
N ARG A 97 -3.82 -42.54 -14.18
CA ARG A 97 -3.21 -43.85 -14.48
C ARG A 97 -3.82 -44.48 -15.75
N GLU A 98 -5.09 -44.25 -15.96
CA GLU A 98 -5.86 -44.88 -17.01
C GLU A 98 -5.57 -44.26 -18.38
N LYS A 99 -5.84 -45.04 -19.43
CA LYS A 99 -5.72 -44.55 -20.79
C LYS A 99 -6.74 -43.43 -21.04
N THR A 100 -6.21 -42.24 -21.23
CA THR A 100 -7.05 -41.07 -21.54
C THR A 100 -7.70 -41.21 -22.92
N THR A 101 -8.97 -40.87 -23.00
CA THR A 101 -9.73 -40.85 -24.26
C THR A 101 -9.33 -39.62 -25.12
N PRO A 102 -9.58 -39.64 -26.45
CA PRO A 102 -9.44 -38.44 -27.28
C PRO A 102 -10.22 -37.24 -26.75
N GLY A 103 -11.46 -37.45 -26.18
CA GLY A 103 -12.26 -36.39 -25.58
C GLY A 103 -11.61 -35.73 -24.35
N HIS A 104 -10.99 -36.52 -23.47
CA HIS A 104 -10.23 -35.99 -22.33
C HIS A 104 -9.09 -35.07 -22.77
N ARG A 105 -8.33 -35.50 -23.78
CA ARG A 105 -7.21 -34.71 -24.33
C ARG A 105 -7.71 -33.43 -25.00
N GLU A 106 -8.82 -33.49 -25.71
CA GLU A 106 -9.42 -32.34 -26.38
C GLU A 106 -9.89 -31.30 -25.34
N ALA A 107 -10.60 -31.71 -24.28
CA ALA A 107 -11.05 -30.83 -23.22
C ALA A 107 -9.87 -30.10 -22.54
N PHE A 108 -8.83 -30.83 -22.12
CA PHE A 108 -7.65 -30.23 -21.54
C PHE A 108 -6.87 -29.32 -22.49
N SER A 109 -6.76 -29.72 -23.79
CA SER A 109 -6.11 -28.93 -24.81
C SER A 109 -6.87 -27.63 -25.10
N ARG A 110 -8.18 -27.66 -25.14
CA ARG A 110 -9.02 -26.47 -25.37
C ARG A 110 -8.80 -25.41 -24.30
N SER A 111 -8.64 -25.81 -23.03
CA SER A 111 -8.39 -24.92 -21.90
C SER A 111 -6.89 -24.66 -21.64
N LEU A 112 -6.01 -25.13 -22.52
CA LEU A 112 -4.55 -25.05 -22.39
C LEU A 112 -4.02 -25.64 -21.07
N TRP A 113 -4.66 -26.65 -20.56
CA TRP A 113 -4.24 -27.39 -19.38
C TRP A 113 -3.43 -28.62 -19.77
N PHE A 114 -2.58 -29.07 -18.84
CA PHE A 114 -1.78 -30.28 -19.07
C PHE A 114 -2.53 -31.52 -18.62
N LEU A 115 -2.44 -32.57 -19.40
CA LEU A 115 -2.91 -33.92 -19.04
C LEU A 115 -1.70 -34.86 -19.07
N LEU A 116 -1.30 -35.34 -17.89
CA LEU A 116 -0.17 -36.22 -17.67
C LEU A 116 -0.64 -37.66 -17.41
N THR A 117 0.13 -38.62 -17.86
CA THR A 117 -0.10 -40.03 -17.54
C THR A 117 0.77 -40.39 -16.33
N TYR A 118 0.12 -40.83 -15.25
CA TYR A 118 0.81 -41.33 -14.07
C TYR A 118 1.32 -42.76 -14.35
N ASP A 119 2.62 -42.95 -14.20
CA ASP A 119 3.27 -44.24 -14.32
C ASP A 119 4.27 -44.37 -13.15
N GLU A 120 4.23 -45.49 -12.43
CA GLU A 120 5.11 -45.74 -11.29
C GLU A 120 6.54 -46.04 -11.76
N MET A 121 6.68 -46.54 -12.95
CA MET A 121 7.99 -46.96 -13.55
C MET A 121 8.65 -45.87 -14.37
N ASP A 122 7.94 -44.75 -14.64
CA ASP A 122 8.45 -43.64 -15.43
C ASP A 122 8.37 -42.32 -14.65
N ASP A 123 9.48 -41.62 -14.48
CA ASP A 123 9.57 -40.33 -13.80
C ASP A 123 9.26 -39.12 -14.68
N THR A 124 8.87 -39.31 -15.92
CA THR A 124 8.63 -38.23 -16.89
C THR A 124 7.53 -37.29 -16.40
N TRP A 125 6.41 -37.84 -15.91
CA TRP A 125 5.31 -37.04 -15.37
C TRP A 125 5.73 -36.24 -14.13
N ARG A 126 6.59 -36.77 -13.25
CA ARG A 126 7.12 -36.06 -12.07
C ARG A 126 7.91 -34.85 -12.49
N LYS A 127 8.82 -35.01 -13.47
CA LYS A 127 9.62 -33.89 -14.01
C LYS A 127 8.74 -32.82 -14.63
N GLN A 128 7.77 -33.20 -15.45
CA GLN A 128 6.84 -32.27 -16.09
C GLN A 128 5.96 -31.53 -15.05
N LEU A 129 5.41 -32.23 -14.07
CA LEU A 129 4.63 -31.64 -12.99
C LEU A 129 5.47 -30.63 -12.21
N MET A 130 6.68 -31.03 -11.77
CA MET A 130 7.55 -30.15 -10.99
C MET A 130 8.08 -28.97 -11.79
N GLN A 131 8.29 -29.10 -13.08
CA GLN A 131 8.61 -27.99 -13.97
C GLN A 131 7.47 -26.95 -13.97
N LYS A 132 6.21 -27.41 -14.08
CA LYS A 132 5.05 -26.52 -14.02
C LYS A 132 4.88 -25.88 -12.65
N VAL A 133 5.03 -26.65 -11.57
CA VAL A 133 4.97 -26.15 -10.20
C VAL A 133 6.03 -25.08 -9.96
N ASN A 134 7.28 -25.32 -10.35
CA ASN A 134 8.37 -24.37 -10.23
C ASN A 134 8.12 -23.08 -11.04
N TYR A 135 7.58 -23.22 -12.25
CA TYR A 135 7.17 -22.06 -13.05
C TYR A 135 6.12 -21.21 -12.32
N LEU A 136 5.08 -21.85 -11.77
CA LEU A 136 4.03 -21.14 -11.02
C LEU A 136 4.58 -20.47 -9.76
N ILE A 137 5.49 -21.13 -9.02
CA ILE A 137 6.17 -20.56 -7.86
C ILE A 137 6.96 -19.32 -8.25
N GLN A 138 7.78 -19.41 -9.31
CA GLN A 138 8.60 -18.30 -9.79
C GLN A 138 7.74 -17.15 -10.30
N SER A 139 6.69 -17.43 -11.09
CA SER A 139 5.76 -16.40 -11.57
C SER A 139 5.07 -15.69 -10.43
N LYS A 140 4.56 -16.43 -9.44
CA LYS A 140 3.92 -15.84 -8.26
C LYS A 140 4.91 -15.03 -7.41
N LYS A 141 6.15 -15.50 -7.27
CA LYS A 141 7.22 -14.78 -6.60
C LYS A 141 7.58 -13.48 -7.34
N LEU A 142 7.73 -13.53 -8.64
CA LEU A 142 7.99 -12.35 -9.47
C LEU A 142 6.86 -11.35 -9.42
N LEU A 143 5.60 -11.78 -9.40
CA LEU A 143 4.45 -10.90 -9.20
C LEU A 143 4.46 -10.21 -7.83
N GLN A 144 4.98 -10.87 -6.80
CA GLN A 144 5.14 -10.32 -5.46
C GLN A 144 6.40 -9.47 -5.29
N GLU A 145 7.50 -9.83 -5.96
CA GLU A 145 8.80 -9.17 -5.88
C GLU A 145 9.03 -8.11 -6.95
N SER A 146 8.32 -8.16 -8.09
CA SER A 146 8.38 -7.08 -9.05
C SER A 146 7.77 -5.85 -8.39
N ALA A 147 8.65 -4.98 -7.87
CA ALA A 147 8.30 -3.68 -7.35
C ALA A 147 7.85 -2.78 -8.52
N THR A 148 6.79 -3.18 -9.21
CA THR A 148 6.14 -2.34 -10.21
C THR A 148 5.29 -1.34 -9.45
N TYR A 149 5.70 -0.10 -9.55
CA TYR A 149 4.92 1.03 -9.09
C TYR A 149 3.92 1.40 -10.19
N ASP A 150 2.64 1.48 -9.83
CA ASP A 150 1.59 1.84 -10.79
C ASP A 150 1.46 3.36 -10.92
N PHE A 151 1.86 4.09 -9.87
CA PHE A 151 1.96 5.54 -9.85
C PHE A 151 3.36 5.98 -9.41
N ASP A 152 3.82 7.10 -9.94
CA ASP A 152 5.11 7.66 -9.55
C ASP A 152 5.01 8.41 -8.22
N VAL A 153 3.94 9.16 -8.02
CA VAL A 153 3.73 10.00 -6.84
C VAL A 153 2.31 9.85 -6.32
N ALA A 154 2.17 9.66 -5.01
CA ALA A 154 0.92 9.85 -4.30
C ALA A 154 1.04 11.01 -3.32
N ILE A 155 -0.02 11.83 -3.25
CA ILE A 155 -0.11 12.98 -2.35
C ILE A 155 -1.37 12.85 -1.52
N ILE A 156 -1.20 12.83 -0.20
CA ILE A 156 -2.29 12.75 0.78
C ILE A 156 -2.42 14.10 1.46
N ASN A 157 -3.64 14.58 1.57
CA ASN A 157 -3.98 15.81 2.30
C ASN A 157 -4.91 15.50 3.47
N ALA A 158 -4.87 16.29 4.52
CA ALA A 158 -5.82 16.19 5.63
C ALA A 158 -7.17 16.80 5.26
N LEU A 159 -7.15 17.91 4.51
CA LEU A 159 -8.33 18.68 4.16
C LEU A 159 -8.59 18.71 2.65
N GLN A 160 -9.87 18.61 2.27
CA GLN A 160 -10.27 18.81 0.88
C GLN A 160 -9.95 20.24 0.41
N THR A 161 -10.28 21.23 1.24
CA THR A 161 -10.01 22.65 1.03
C THR A 161 -9.44 23.24 2.31
N PRO A 162 -8.34 23.99 2.27
CA PRO A 162 -7.60 24.42 1.07
C PRO A 162 -6.49 23.46 0.57
N GLU A 163 -6.14 22.39 1.29
CA GLU A 163 -4.94 21.59 1.02
C GLU A 163 -4.99 20.82 -0.31
N ASN A 164 -5.99 19.93 -0.48
CA ASN A 164 -6.11 19.14 -1.71
C ASN A 164 -6.49 20.03 -2.91
N TYR A 165 -7.22 21.13 -2.69
CA TYR A 165 -7.47 22.13 -3.70
C TYR A 165 -6.15 22.64 -4.30
N TRP A 166 -5.20 23.11 -3.48
CA TRP A 166 -3.91 23.61 -3.97
C TRP A 166 -3.03 22.53 -4.58
N THR A 167 -3.05 21.33 -4.05
CA THR A 167 -2.38 20.18 -4.68
C THR A 167 -2.90 19.99 -6.11
N LYS A 168 -4.21 20.00 -6.31
CA LYS A 168 -4.81 19.84 -7.64
C LYS A 168 -4.50 21.02 -8.57
N GLN A 169 -4.61 22.24 -8.08
CA GLN A 169 -4.36 23.46 -8.90
C GLN A 169 -2.91 23.51 -9.40
N LEU A 170 -1.97 23.07 -8.59
CA LEU A 170 -0.55 23.19 -8.92
C LEU A 170 -0.05 22.02 -9.78
N PHE A 171 -0.44 20.78 -9.51
CA PHE A 171 0.16 19.61 -10.15
C PHE A 171 -0.34 19.36 -11.56
N ALA A 172 -1.60 19.56 -11.84
CA ALA A 172 -2.14 19.37 -13.18
C ALA A 172 -3.35 20.28 -13.46
N LYS A 173 -3.60 20.55 -14.75
CA LYS A 173 -4.77 21.31 -15.20
C LYS A 173 -6.03 20.44 -15.17
N GLU A 174 -5.89 19.18 -15.49
CA GLU A 174 -6.99 18.21 -15.56
C GLU A 174 -6.72 17.02 -14.68
N TRP A 175 -7.72 16.65 -13.90
CA TRP A 175 -7.71 15.48 -13.03
C TRP A 175 -8.86 14.56 -13.39
N LYS A 176 -8.59 13.28 -13.41
CA LYS A 176 -9.59 12.22 -13.56
C LYS A 176 -9.88 11.62 -12.19
N GLU A 177 -11.16 11.54 -11.87
CA GLU A 177 -11.57 10.75 -10.69
C GLU A 177 -11.32 9.28 -10.96
N VAL A 178 -10.79 8.57 -9.94
CA VAL A 178 -10.46 7.16 -10.01
C VAL A 178 -11.34 6.40 -9.04
N THR A 179 -12.19 5.52 -9.58
CA THR A 179 -13.00 4.63 -8.76
C THR A 179 -12.17 3.43 -8.34
N VAL A 180 -12.16 3.11 -7.05
CA VAL A 180 -11.55 1.92 -6.48
C VAL A 180 -12.67 0.97 -6.08
N PRO A 181 -12.80 -0.20 -6.72
CA PRO A 181 -13.86 -1.16 -6.39
C PRO A 181 -13.85 -1.53 -4.90
N GLY A 182 -15.00 -1.39 -4.25
CA GLY A 182 -15.15 -1.69 -2.82
C GLY A 182 -14.67 -0.58 -1.87
N ASP A 183 -14.26 0.59 -2.37
CA ASP A 183 -13.96 1.77 -1.56
C ASP A 183 -14.88 2.94 -1.91
N ASP A 184 -16.08 2.94 -1.33
CA ASP A 184 -17.08 4.00 -1.51
C ASP A 184 -16.88 5.18 -0.55
N CYS A 185 -15.87 5.09 0.33
CA CYS A 185 -15.65 6.08 1.38
C CYS A 185 -14.68 7.19 0.98
N ASN A 186 -13.82 6.97 -0.03
CA ASN A 186 -12.76 7.88 -0.39
C ASN A 186 -12.83 8.28 -1.86
N THR A 187 -12.45 9.52 -2.16
CA THR A 187 -12.33 10.03 -3.52
C THR A 187 -10.87 10.17 -3.91
N TYR A 188 -10.50 9.61 -5.03
CA TYR A 188 -9.14 9.63 -5.58
C TYR A 188 -9.13 10.37 -6.92
N TYR A 189 -8.07 11.13 -7.15
CA TYR A 189 -7.88 11.84 -8.42
C TYR A 189 -6.52 11.51 -9.01
N SER A 190 -6.46 11.19 -10.29
CA SER A 190 -5.21 10.94 -11.01
C SER A 190 -4.97 11.96 -12.12
N ALA A 191 -3.70 12.26 -12.34
CA ALA A 191 -3.27 13.14 -13.43
C ALA A 191 -1.86 12.77 -13.90
N ASN A 192 -1.47 13.30 -15.06
CA ASN A 192 -0.12 13.24 -15.54
C ASN A 192 0.58 14.60 -15.33
N LEU A 193 1.83 14.54 -14.91
CA LEU A 193 2.69 15.71 -14.72
C LEU A 193 3.95 15.56 -15.55
N GLN A 194 4.37 16.63 -16.23
CA GLN A 194 5.67 16.68 -16.91
C GLN A 194 6.78 17.11 -15.95
N THR A 195 7.86 16.36 -15.92
CA THR A 195 9.08 16.74 -15.19
C THR A 195 9.87 17.79 -15.98
N SER A 196 10.86 18.43 -15.36
CA SER A 196 11.75 19.37 -16.03
C SER A 196 12.60 18.73 -17.14
N THR A 197 12.78 17.40 -17.10
CA THR A 197 13.46 16.61 -18.14
C THR A 197 12.55 16.16 -19.27
N GLY A 198 11.25 16.53 -19.23
CA GLY A 198 10.27 16.13 -20.23
C GLY A 198 9.67 14.74 -20.03
N LYS A 199 10.00 14.04 -18.94
CA LYS A 199 9.38 12.75 -18.62
C LYS A 199 7.97 12.97 -18.07
N GLU A 200 6.99 12.23 -18.60
CA GLU A 200 5.66 12.19 -18.04
C GLU A 200 5.61 11.19 -16.87
N ILE A 201 5.03 11.63 -15.76
CA ILE A 201 4.83 10.83 -14.54
C ILE A 201 3.36 10.82 -14.12
N ARG A 202 2.94 9.73 -13.49
CA ARG A 202 1.58 9.54 -13.00
C ARG A 202 1.49 9.96 -11.53
N VAL A 203 0.55 10.84 -11.25
CA VAL A 203 0.29 11.36 -9.90
C VAL A 203 -1.12 10.98 -9.46
N VAL A 204 -1.27 10.54 -8.22
CA VAL A 204 -2.57 10.36 -7.56
C VAL A 204 -2.63 11.23 -6.32
N THR A 205 -3.80 11.84 -6.07
CA THR A 205 -4.06 12.60 -4.84
C THR A 205 -5.40 12.26 -4.24
N CYS A 206 -5.48 12.38 -2.93
CA CYS A 206 -6.70 12.21 -2.15
C CYS A 206 -6.62 13.02 -0.85
N PHE A 207 -7.74 13.09 -0.14
CA PHE A 207 -7.82 13.75 1.17
C PHE A 207 -8.54 12.87 2.17
N ALA A 208 -8.23 13.07 3.45
CA ALA A 208 -8.86 12.33 4.53
C ALA A 208 -10.27 12.85 4.82
N ASN A 209 -11.20 11.95 5.14
CA ASN A 209 -12.56 12.33 5.56
C ASN A 209 -12.61 12.81 7.02
N GLN A 210 -11.58 12.49 7.79
CA GLN A 210 -11.40 12.93 9.17
C GLN A 210 -9.94 13.29 9.41
N MET A 211 -9.70 14.22 10.31
CA MET A 211 -8.36 14.53 10.81
C MET A 211 -7.85 13.42 11.73
N ALA A 212 -6.59 13.44 12.03
CA ALA A 212 -5.82 12.59 12.94
C ALA A 212 -5.19 11.35 12.33
N SER A 213 -4.15 10.85 13.03
CA SER A 213 -3.26 9.78 12.60
C SER A 213 -3.98 8.48 12.20
N THR A 214 -5.10 8.14 12.85
CA THR A 214 -5.88 6.93 12.53
C THR A 214 -6.49 7.00 11.13
N ALA A 215 -7.13 8.12 10.79
CA ALA A 215 -7.73 8.31 9.46
C ALA A 215 -6.65 8.38 8.38
N SER A 216 -5.55 9.09 8.68
CA SER A 216 -4.39 9.16 7.79
C SER A 216 -3.76 7.79 7.54
N ALA A 217 -3.57 6.97 8.57
CA ALA A 217 -3.02 5.62 8.44
C ALA A 217 -3.91 4.72 7.56
N MET A 218 -5.24 4.76 7.78
CA MET A 218 -6.20 4.00 6.97
C MET A 218 -6.16 4.43 5.51
N LEU A 219 -6.22 5.73 5.25
CA LEU A 219 -6.18 6.27 3.89
C LEU A 219 -4.86 5.94 3.19
N THR A 220 -3.74 6.09 3.89
CA THR A 220 -2.40 5.73 3.39
C THR A 220 -2.32 4.25 3.00
N THR A 221 -2.84 3.36 3.85
CA THR A 221 -2.88 1.92 3.55
C THR A 221 -3.66 1.64 2.26
N LYS A 222 -4.82 2.26 2.09
CA LYS A 222 -5.62 2.15 0.86
C LYS A 222 -4.88 2.69 -0.36
N VAL A 223 -4.22 3.84 -0.23
CA VAL A 223 -3.42 4.44 -1.32
C VAL A 223 -2.27 3.53 -1.72
N ILE A 224 -1.52 3.00 -0.78
CA ILE A 224 -0.40 2.11 -1.09
C ILE A 224 -0.90 0.80 -1.74
N TYR A 225 -1.98 0.22 -1.22
CA TYR A 225 -2.53 -1.02 -1.74
C TYR A 225 -3.09 -0.88 -3.16
N ASN A 226 -3.86 0.17 -3.43
CA ASN A 226 -4.59 0.33 -4.68
C ASN A 226 -3.78 1.02 -5.79
N PHE A 227 -2.83 1.89 -5.44
CA PHE A 227 -2.10 2.71 -6.41
C PHE A 227 -0.59 2.43 -6.44
N ARG A 228 -0.05 1.66 -5.50
CA ARG A 228 1.36 1.25 -5.45
C ARG A 228 2.33 2.39 -5.83
N PRO A 229 2.30 3.53 -5.11
CA PRO A 229 3.08 4.70 -5.49
C PRO A 229 4.57 4.49 -5.19
N ARG A 230 5.43 4.99 -6.09
CA ARG A 230 6.89 5.00 -5.88
C ARG A 230 7.29 5.94 -4.76
N TYR A 231 6.65 7.11 -4.69
CA TYR A 231 6.88 8.15 -3.69
C TYR A 231 5.56 8.56 -3.05
N LEU A 232 5.57 8.75 -1.75
CA LEU A 232 4.39 9.10 -0.97
C LEU A 232 4.66 10.38 -0.18
N PHE A 233 3.81 11.37 -0.37
CA PHE A 233 3.94 12.67 0.27
C PHE A 233 2.65 13.09 0.96
N MET A 234 2.83 13.91 2.01
CA MET A 234 1.75 14.66 2.60
C MET A 234 2.07 16.15 2.49
N THR A 235 1.12 16.94 1.98
CA THR A 235 1.19 18.40 2.01
C THR A 235 0.02 18.96 2.79
N GLY A 236 0.16 20.15 3.31
CA GLY A 236 -0.89 20.81 4.06
C GLY A 236 -0.36 21.83 5.06
N ILE A 237 -1.08 22.00 6.15
CA ILE A 237 -0.83 23.01 7.16
C ILE A 237 -0.40 22.40 8.49
N ALA A 238 0.32 23.18 9.29
CA ALA A 238 0.72 22.83 10.65
C ALA A 238 0.82 24.08 11.52
N ALA A 239 0.79 23.88 12.84
CA ALA A 239 1.15 24.93 13.78
C ALA A 239 2.67 24.87 14.07
N ALA A 240 3.34 26.02 13.98
CA ALA A 240 4.74 26.15 14.41
C ALA A 240 4.85 26.31 15.93
N VAL A 241 5.99 25.88 16.50
CA VAL A 241 6.22 25.93 17.94
C VAL A 241 6.93 27.21 18.38
N GLU A 242 7.76 27.80 17.50
CA GLU A 242 8.55 29.00 17.81
C GLU A 242 8.15 30.17 16.90
N GLU A 243 7.56 31.22 17.51
CA GLU A 243 7.11 32.42 16.78
C GLU A 243 8.26 33.30 16.27
N GLU A 244 9.43 33.30 16.96
CA GLU A 244 10.51 34.28 16.68
C GLU A 244 11.31 33.96 15.41
N ASN A 245 11.34 32.70 14.98
CA ASN A 245 12.19 32.26 13.89
C ASN A 245 11.44 31.64 12.70
N VAL A 246 10.12 31.53 12.79
CA VAL A 246 9.27 30.87 11.79
C VAL A 246 8.08 31.75 11.47
N ASN A 247 7.85 32.03 10.19
CA ASN A 247 6.78 32.90 9.74
C ASN A 247 5.59 32.12 9.17
N TYR A 248 4.43 32.75 9.11
CA TYR A 248 3.29 32.19 8.37
C TYR A 248 3.68 31.83 6.95
N GLY A 249 3.27 30.68 6.48
CA GLY A 249 3.56 30.16 5.15
C GLY A 249 4.93 29.48 5.02
N ASP A 250 5.87 29.64 5.99
CA ASP A 250 7.13 28.91 5.99
C ASP A 250 6.88 27.41 5.99
N ILE A 251 7.73 26.67 5.29
CA ILE A 251 7.53 25.26 5.04
C ILE A 251 8.30 24.43 6.07
N LEU A 252 7.59 23.61 6.80
CA LEU A 252 8.11 22.69 7.79
C LEU A 252 8.26 21.31 7.18
N VAL A 253 9.49 20.82 7.05
CA VAL A 253 9.75 19.47 6.59
C VAL A 253 10.15 18.61 7.78
N ALA A 254 9.33 17.63 8.09
CA ALA A 254 9.56 16.74 9.21
C ALA A 254 10.78 15.85 8.96
N THR A 255 11.85 16.01 9.76
CA THR A 255 12.98 15.07 9.78
C THR A 255 12.65 13.81 10.56
N GLU A 256 11.80 13.95 11.54
CA GLU A 256 11.27 12.90 12.39
C GLU A 256 9.81 13.23 12.72
N VAL A 257 8.97 12.22 12.74
CA VAL A 257 7.57 12.33 13.18
C VAL A 257 7.32 11.36 14.31
N TRP A 258 6.64 11.80 15.34
CA TRP A 258 6.29 10.96 16.48
C TRP A 258 4.82 11.09 16.88
N ASP A 259 4.29 10.03 17.51
CA ASP A 259 2.91 9.98 17.98
C ASP A 259 2.79 10.69 19.32
N GLY A 260 2.17 11.85 19.31
CA GLY A 260 1.91 12.63 20.52
C GLY A 260 0.80 12.09 21.44
N ALA A 261 0.12 11.01 21.00
CA ALA A 261 -0.97 10.40 21.78
C ALA A 261 -0.55 9.12 22.51
N SER A 262 0.54 8.46 22.08
CA SER A 262 0.99 7.21 22.69
C SER A 262 1.83 7.49 23.94
N GLY A 263 1.41 6.95 25.07
CA GLY A 263 2.10 7.13 26.33
C GLY A 263 1.32 6.60 27.54
N LYS A 264 1.80 6.95 28.72
CA LYS A 264 1.22 6.58 30.00
C LYS A 264 0.97 7.81 30.85
N TYR A 265 -0.19 7.92 31.45
CA TYR A 265 -0.44 8.87 32.52
C TYR A 265 0.03 8.29 33.85
N LYS A 266 0.70 9.08 34.65
CA LYS A 266 1.23 8.69 35.95
C LYS A 266 1.09 9.85 36.95
N ASP A 267 0.70 9.53 38.17
CA ASP A 267 0.80 10.44 39.32
C ASP A 267 2.23 10.38 39.89
N THR A 268 2.74 11.51 40.30
CA THR A 268 4.06 11.64 40.97
C THR A 268 3.87 12.39 42.28
N ASP A 269 4.89 12.40 43.13
CA ASP A 269 4.88 13.13 44.38
C ASP A 269 4.78 14.66 44.19
N GLU A 270 5.09 15.15 42.99
CA GLU A 270 5.12 16.58 42.65
C GLU A 270 3.88 17.05 41.87
N ALA A 271 3.26 16.13 41.10
CA ALA A 271 2.07 16.45 40.27
C ALA A 271 1.27 15.21 39.92
N ASP A 272 -0.03 15.37 39.80
CA ASP A 272 -0.97 14.34 39.35
C ASP A 272 -1.13 14.38 37.81
N ASN A 273 -1.40 13.23 37.23
CA ASN A 273 -1.78 13.08 35.83
C ASN A 273 -0.72 13.56 34.80
N ILE A 274 0.57 13.26 35.06
CA ILE A 274 1.64 13.59 34.14
C ILE A 274 1.62 12.60 32.97
N PHE A 275 1.53 13.10 31.75
CA PHE A 275 1.68 12.29 30.55
C PHE A 275 3.16 11.98 30.28
N MET A 276 3.50 10.71 30.21
CA MET A 276 4.81 10.18 29.84
C MET A 276 4.70 9.55 28.46
N PRO A 277 5.20 10.19 27.39
CA PRO A 277 5.06 9.68 26.02
C PRO A 277 5.94 8.47 25.78
N ASP A 278 5.43 7.59 24.92
CA ASP A 278 6.14 6.43 24.40
C ASP A 278 6.74 6.80 23.04
N TYR A 279 8.03 7.15 23.02
CA TYR A 279 8.69 7.65 21.83
C TYR A 279 8.86 6.60 20.75
N ARG A 280 7.98 6.64 19.76
CA ARG A 280 8.13 5.90 18.51
C ARG A 280 8.26 6.88 17.37
N GLN A 281 9.50 7.10 16.95
CA GLN A 281 9.82 8.04 15.88
C GLN A 281 9.86 7.33 14.53
N LYS A 282 9.48 8.07 13.49
CA LYS A 282 9.62 7.71 12.08
C LYS A 282 10.51 8.76 11.42
N ALA A 283 11.64 8.33 10.86
CA ALA A 283 12.62 9.23 10.29
C ALA A 283 12.39 9.43 8.78
N LEU A 284 12.73 10.63 8.32
CA LEU A 284 12.79 11.00 6.91
C LEU A 284 13.96 10.28 6.21
N ASP A 285 13.75 9.89 4.97
CA ASP A 285 14.83 9.37 4.12
C ASP A 285 15.97 10.37 3.94
N SER A 286 17.21 9.90 4.12
CA SER A 286 18.40 10.77 4.10
C SER A 286 18.68 11.41 2.74
N ALA A 287 18.33 10.73 1.63
CA ALA A 287 18.52 11.31 0.29
C ALA A 287 17.51 12.43 0.06
N PHE A 288 16.27 12.27 0.52
CA PHE A 288 15.26 13.33 0.46
C PHE A 288 15.63 14.50 1.38
N GLN A 289 16.17 14.25 2.57
CA GLN A 289 16.65 15.29 3.45
C GLN A 289 17.75 16.14 2.81
N ASN A 290 18.66 15.52 2.04
CA ASN A 290 19.69 16.25 1.28
C ASN A 290 19.09 17.14 0.19
N ILE A 291 18.02 16.71 -0.49
CA ILE A 291 17.30 17.56 -1.44
C ILE A 291 16.74 18.79 -0.73
N VAL A 292 16.07 18.59 0.39
CA VAL A 292 15.46 19.67 1.18
C VAL A 292 16.54 20.65 1.68
N ASN A 293 17.68 20.18 2.17
CA ASN A 293 18.77 21.02 2.65
C ASN A 293 19.34 21.92 1.54
N ARG A 294 19.45 21.42 0.30
CA ARG A 294 19.87 22.25 -0.84
C ARG A 294 18.84 23.33 -1.18
N LEU A 295 17.55 22.98 -1.11
CA LEU A 295 16.45 23.92 -1.40
C LEU A 295 16.30 25.00 -0.34
N LYS A 296 16.62 24.70 0.91
CA LYS A 296 16.64 25.65 2.03
C LYS A 296 17.55 26.86 1.74
N GLU A 297 18.67 26.63 1.08
CA GLU A 297 19.62 27.68 0.71
C GLU A 297 19.25 28.37 -0.62
N ASN A 298 18.29 27.84 -1.38
CA ASN A 298 17.95 28.35 -2.71
C ASN A 298 16.86 29.43 -2.65
N GLN A 299 17.28 30.66 -2.32
CA GLN A 299 16.38 31.82 -2.20
C GLN A 299 15.64 32.15 -3.50
N GLN A 300 16.21 31.83 -4.67
CA GLN A 300 15.55 32.08 -5.95
C GLN A 300 14.31 31.22 -6.11
N VAL A 301 14.39 29.94 -5.75
CA VAL A 301 13.26 29.01 -5.78
C VAL A 301 12.17 29.45 -4.80
N LEU A 302 12.56 29.78 -3.57
CA LEU A 302 11.61 30.18 -2.52
C LEU A 302 10.88 31.47 -2.87
N ARG A 303 11.58 32.47 -3.41
CA ARG A 303 10.96 33.70 -3.94
C ARG A 303 10.02 33.37 -5.09
N GLY A 304 10.45 32.55 -6.05
CA GLY A 304 9.59 32.15 -7.17
C GLY A 304 8.28 31.47 -6.72
N ILE A 305 8.35 30.61 -5.69
CA ILE A 305 7.14 30.02 -5.09
C ILE A 305 6.25 31.11 -4.50
N SER A 306 6.80 32.00 -3.67
CA SER A 306 6.01 33.07 -3.03
C SER A 306 5.40 34.06 -4.02
N ASP A 307 6.11 34.40 -5.10
CA ASP A 307 5.67 35.40 -6.07
C ASP A 307 4.58 34.89 -7.02
N LEU A 308 4.52 33.59 -7.25
CA LEU A 308 3.47 32.97 -8.05
C LEU A 308 2.11 32.88 -7.34
N TYR A 309 2.06 33.14 -6.04
CA TYR A 309 0.78 33.21 -5.32
C TYR A 309 0.06 34.52 -5.60
N SER A 310 -1.08 34.43 -6.23
CA SER A 310 -1.80 35.59 -6.79
C SER A 310 -2.62 36.38 -5.77
N SER A 311 -2.92 35.82 -4.60
CA SER A 311 -3.74 36.51 -3.58
C SER A 311 -2.93 37.49 -2.76
N THR A 312 -3.58 38.56 -2.31
CA THR A 312 -2.98 39.57 -1.41
C THR A 312 -2.82 39.09 0.05
N ASN A 313 -3.48 37.97 0.40
CA ASN A 313 -3.40 37.38 1.74
C ASN A 313 -2.13 36.53 1.91
N LYS A 314 -0.96 37.13 1.71
CA LYS A 314 0.33 36.48 2.01
C LYS A 314 1.10 37.32 3.06
N PRO A 315 1.95 36.69 3.87
CA PRO A 315 2.82 37.42 4.79
C PRO A 315 3.79 38.32 4.03
N SER A 316 4.29 39.35 4.69
CA SER A 316 5.36 40.21 4.14
C SER A 316 6.76 39.63 4.28
N SER A 317 6.89 38.56 5.09
CA SER A 317 8.16 37.85 5.28
C SER A 317 8.57 37.06 4.03
N ASN A 318 9.88 36.84 3.88
CA ASN A 318 10.39 35.93 2.87
C ASN A 318 10.06 34.49 3.26
N LEU A 319 9.66 33.70 2.27
CA LEU A 319 9.38 32.26 2.45
C LEU A 319 10.68 31.52 2.82
N ALA A 320 10.62 30.67 3.82
CA ALA A 320 11.73 29.84 4.27
C ALA A 320 11.31 28.35 4.41
N ILE A 321 12.31 27.46 4.41
CA ILE A 321 12.15 26.04 4.75
C ILE A 321 12.82 25.79 6.09
N HIS A 322 12.11 25.14 6.98
CA HIS A 322 12.62 24.68 8.26
C HIS A 322 12.56 23.15 8.32
N THR A 323 13.57 22.55 8.95
CA THR A 323 13.67 21.10 9.10
C THR A 323 13.82 20.73 10.57
N GLY A 324 13.04 19.80 11.05
CA GLY A 324 13.09 19.37 12.45
C GLY A 324 12.04 18.34 12.81
N PRO A 325 12.04 17.88 14.07
CA PRO A 325 11.01 16.96 14.58
C PRO A 325 9.62 17.61 14.57
N MET A 326 8.62 16.83 14.20
CA MET A 326 7.20 17.21 14.27
C MET A 326 6.40 16.19 15.06
N ALA A 327 5.43 16.66 15.83
CA ALA A 327 4.50 15.81 16.59
C ALA A 327 3.14 15.72 15.91
N SER A 328 2.65 14.49 15.72
CA SER A 328 1.24 14.26 15.39
C SER A 328 0.43 14.15 16.66
N VAL A 329 -0.40 15.16 16.94
CA VAL A 329 -1.20 15.25 18.16
C VAL A 329 -2.66 14.89 17.89
N PRO A 330 -3.42 14.35 18.89
CA PRO A 330 -4.79 13.86 18.68
C PRO A 330 -5.82 14.97 18.52
N ALA A 331 -5.48 16.21 18.86
CA ALA A 331 -6.40 17.33 18.82
C ALA A 331 -5.67 18.63 18.45
N VAL A 332 -6.41 19.59 17.90
CA VAL A 332 -5.92 20.94 17.66
C VAL A 332 -5.53 21.60 18.99
N ILE A 333 -4.27 22.01 19.10
CA ILE A 333 -3.78 22.73 20.28
C ILE A 333 -3.92 24.23 20.02
N ALA A 334 -4.68 24.91 20.89
CA ALA A 334 -4.81 26.36 20.95
C ALA A 334 -4.55 26.88 22.38
N SER A 335 -3.72 26.16 23.12
CA SER A 335 -3.32 26.44 24.50
C SER A 335 -1.82 26.40 24.65
N LYS A 336 -1.26 27.47 25.19
CA LYS A 336 0.18 27.54 25.46
C LYS A 336 0.62 26.47 26.47
N GLU A 337 -0.21 26.20 27.48
CA GLU A 337 0.07 25.19 28.48
C GLU A 337 0.15 23.77 27.85
N GLU A 338 -0.82 23.42 27.01
CA GLU A 338 -0.80 22.12 26.31
C GLU A 338 0.38 22.03 25.33
N LEU A 339 0.74 23.11 24.65
CA LEU A 339 1.91 23.14 23.77
C LEU A 339 3.20 22.88 24.55
N GLU A 340 3.37 23.48 25.73
CA GLU A 340 4.53 23.26 26.58
C GLU A 340 4.65 21.79 27.04
N LYS A 341 3.52 21.13 27.31
CA LYS A 341 3.52 19.67 27.61
C LYS A 341 4.08 18.86 26.46
N VAL A 342 3.75 19.21 25.22
CA VAL A 342 4.29 18.53 24.03
C VAL A 342 5.76 18.86 23.83
N LYS A 343 6.21 20.12 24.05
CA LYS A 343 7.61 20.58 23.91
C LYS A 343 8.58 19.88 24.86
N VAL A 344 8.13 19.52 26.06
CA VAL A 344 8.97 18.80 27.04
C VAL A 344 9.54 17.52 26.44
N HIS A 345 8.82 16.90 25.51
CA HIS A 345 9.18 15.61 24.91
C HIS A 345 10.15 15.72 23.73
N ALA A 346 10.27 16.90 23.11
CA ALA A 346 11.19 17.12 21.99
C ALA A 346 11.74 18.54 22.05
N ARG A 347 12.95 18.71 22.61
CA ARG A 347 13.60 20.01 22.79
C ARG A 347 13.67 20.87 21.52
N LYS A 348 13.75 20.25 20.35
CA LYS A 348 13.82 20.91 19.03
C LYS A 348 12.53 20.72 18.24
N LEU A 349 11.38 20.57 18.92
CA LEU A 349 10.11 20.43 18.25
C LEU A 349 9.87 21.63 17.32
N LEU A 350 9.71 21.36 16.03
CA LEU A 350 9.51 22.37 15.00
C LEU A 350 8.06 22.78 14.85
N GLY A 351 7.15 21.80 14.88
CA GLY A 351 5.74 22.02 14.69
C GLY A 351 4.89 20.85 15.15
N ILE A 352 3.60 21.09 15.19
CA ILE A 352 2.56 20.10 15.51
C ILE A 352 1.53 20.03 14.38
N GLU A 353 1.07 18.85 14.12
CA GLU A 353 0.02 18.54 13.16
C GLU A 353 -0.71 17.27 13.63
N MET A 354 -1.57 16.64 12.84
CA MET A 354 -2.42 15.56 13.36
C MET A 354 -2.30 14.24 12.54
N GLU A 355 -1.59 14.18 11.43
CA GLU A 355 -1.73 13.11 10.43
C GLU A 355 -0.42 12.39 10.05
N ALA A 356 0.70 13.08 10.04
CA ALA A 356 1.92 12.59 9.41
C ALA A 356 2.42 11.28 10.02
N TYR A 357 2.34 11.11 11.35
CA TYR A 357 2.74 9.84 11.97
C TYR A 357 1.94 8.66 11.43
N GLY A 358 0.62 8.83 11.24
CA GLY A 358 -0.23 7.79 10.66
C GLY A 358 0.20 7.40 9.26
N MET A 359 0.56 8.36 8.41
CA MET A 359 1.09 8.11 7.06
C MET A 359 2.41 7.34 7.11
N PHE A 360 3.37 7.78 7.90
CA PHE A 360 4.66 7.10 8.02
C PHE A 360 4.52 5.69 8.60
N TYR A 361 3.68 5.53 9.63
CA TYR A 361 3.42 4.22 10.22
C TYR A 361 2.82 3.23 9.23
N ALA A 362 1.82 3.66 8.45
CA ALA A 362 1.20 2.83 7.44
C ALA A 362 2.18 2.45 6.32
N ALA A 363 3.00 3.39 5.86
CA ALA A 363 3.99 3.13 4.82
C ALA A 363 5.09 2.14 5.27
N ASP A 364 5.59 2.26 6.50
CA ASP A 364 6.58 1.33 7.06
C ASP A 364 6.05 -0.09 7.25
N ASN A 365 4.75 -0.23 7.50
CA ASN A 365 4.10 -1.53 7.72
C ASN A 365 3.37 -2.06 6.48
N ALA A 366 3.45 -1.35 5.35
CA ALA A 366 2.81 -1.77 4.12
C ALA A 366 3.44 -3.04 3.52
N ILE A 367 2.65 -3.76 2.73
CA ILE A 367 3.16 -4.86 1.90
C ILE A 367 3.99 -4.32 0.74
N SER A 368 4.92 -5.12 0.24
CA SER A 368 5.74 -4.75 -0.93
C SER A 368 4.89 -4.63 -2.22
N PRO A 369 5.18 -3.66 -3.11
CA PRO A 369 6.27 -2.67 -2.99
C PRO A 369 5.90 -1.50 -2.08
N ARG A 370 6.79 -1.15 -1.17
CA ARG A 370 6.65 0.04 -0.33
C ARG A 370 7.10 1.29 -1.08
N PRO A 371 6.55 2.47 -0.78
CA PRO A 371 7.10 3.72 -1.29
C PRO A 371 8.58 3.86 -0.94
N LYS A 372 9.40 4.32 -1.89
CA LYS A 372 10.84 4.52 -1.69
C LYS A 372 11.15 5.72 -0.79
N ILE A 373 10.31 6.74 -0.87
CA ILE A 373 10.41 7.95 -0.05
C ILE A 373 9.01 8.24 0.49
N VAL A 374 8.97 8.51 1.79
CA VAL A 374 7.78 9.01 2.49
C VAL A 374 8.17 10.31 3.17
N ALA A 375 7.46 11.40 2.90
CA ALA A 375 7.78 12.70 3.48
C ALA A 375 6.54 13.55 3.74
N SER A 376 6.59 14.34 4.81
CA SER A 376 5.58 15.34 5.15
C SER A 376 6.17 16.74 5.00
N LEU A 377 5.50 17.55 4.19
CA LEU A 377 5.79 18.96 3.97
C LEU A 377 4.55 19.74 4.39
N LYS A 378 4.57 20.34 5.54
CA LYS A 378 3.47 21.16 6.06
C LYS A 378 3.92 22.62 6.13
N SER A 379 3.02 23.57 5.94
CA SER A 379 3.39 24.99 6.09
C SER A 379 2.63 25.63 7.25
N VAL A 380 3.25 26.66 7.81
CA VAL A 380 2.77 27.33 9.02
C VAL A 380 1.49 28.09 8.75
N SER A 381 0.39 27.66 9.37
CA SER A 381 -0.88 28.34 9.39
C SER A 381 -1.18 29.08 10.68
N ASP A 382 -0.59 28.61 11.79
CA ASP A 382 -0.76 29.16 13.13
C ASP A 382 0.40 28.78 14.07
N TYR A 383 0.34 29.24 15.33
CA TYR A 383 1.36 28.97 16.35
C TYR A 383 0.82 28.26 17.58
N ALA A 384 -0.25 27.50 17.43
CA ALA A 384 -0.91 26.77 18.53
C ALA A 384 -1.30 27.64 19.75
N THR A 385 -1.60 28.92 19.54
CA THR A 385 -1.96 29.88 20.56
C THR A 385 -3.42 30.29 20.47
N LYS A 386 -3.94 30.97 21.51
CA LYS A 386 -5.31 31.55 21.51
C LYS A 386 -5.55 32.56 20.37
N LYS A 387 -4.50 33.07 19.73
CA LYS A 387 -4.58 34.00 18.59
C LYS A 387 -4.77 33.28 17.26
N LYS A 388 -5.06 31.97 17.28
CA LYS A 388 -5.30 31.21 16.06
C LYS A 388 -6.34 31.90 15.18
N ASN A 389 -5.98 32.09 13.91
CA ASN A 389 -6.89 32.54 12.86
C ASN A 389 -6.57 31.81 11.56
N ASP A 390 -7.55 31.73 10.68
CA ASP A 390 -7.44 30.96 9.44
C ASP A 390 -6.93 31.81 8.25
N LYS A 391 -6.49 33.04 8.52
CA LYS A 391 -6.11 34.03 7.48
C LYS A 391 -5.04 33.49 6.51
N PHE A 392 -4.10 32.70 7.01
CA PHE A 392 -2.96 32.23 6.21
C PHE A 392 -3.03 30.74 5.84
N GLN A 393 -4.12 30.04 6.15
CA GLN A 393 -4.27 28.62 5.80
C GLN A 393 -4.18 28.37 4.31
N ASP A 394 -4.77 29.24 3.50
CA ASP A 394 -4.75 29.15 2.04
C ASP A 394 -3.31 29.29 1.51
N TYR A 395 -2.58 30.33 1.95
CA TYR A 395 -1.17 30.52 1.58
C TYR A 395 -0.29 29.38 2.05
N ALA A 396 -0.46 28.89 3.28
CA ALA A 396 0.30 27.76 3.81
C ALA A 396 0.06 26.47 2.99
N SER A 397 -1.20 26.18 2.63
CA SER A 397 -1.54 25.04 1.78
C SER A 397 -0.91 25.16 0.39
N TYR A 398 -0.87 26.37 -0.16
CA TYR A 398 -0.21 26.66 -1.42
C TYR A 398 1.29 26.41 -1.34
N THR A 399 2.02 26.98 -0.34
CA THR A 399 3.48 26.91 -0.27
C THR A 399 3.98 25.47 -0.08
N SER A 400 3.32 24.68 0.77
CA SER A 400 3.66 23.25 0.97
C SER A 400 3.51 22.46 -0.33
N SER A 401 2.41 22.64 -1.06
CA SER A 401 2.15 21.95 -2.32
C SER A 401 3.06 22.44 -3.46
N ALA A 402 3.39 23.74 -3.49
CA ALA A 402 4.28 24.33 -4.51
C ALA A 402 5.73 23.84 -4.37
N LEU A 403 6.24 23.74 -3.14
CA LEU A 403 7.56 23.16 -2.90
C LEU A 403 7.59 21.69 -3.30
N LEU A 404 6.58 20.92 -2.92
CA LEU A 404 6.51 19.51 -3.32
C LEU A 404 6.49 19.35 -4.84
N LYS A 405 5.68 20.13 -5.55
CA LYS A 405 5.67 20.11 -7.02
C LYS A 405 7.07 20.37 -7.59
N TYR A 406 7.75 21.39 -7.08
CA TYR A 406 9.09 21.72 -7.53
C TYR A 406 10.07 20.57 -7.31
N ILE A 407 10.01 19.91 -6.15
CA ILE A 407 10.84 18.72 -5.84
C ILE A 407 10.52 17.57 -6.81
N VAL A 408 9.25 17.26 -6.99
CA VAL A 408 8.77 16.18 -7.87
C VAL A 408 9.24 16.41 -9.31
N GLN A 409 9.18 17.63 -9.81
CA GLN A 409 9.56 17.92 -11.19
C GLN A 409 11.09 17.92 -11.43
N ASN A 410 11.92 18.22 -10.42
CA ASN A 410 13.32 18.55 -10.64
C ASN A 410 14.32 17.61 -9.94
N TYR A 411 13.93 16.87 -8.91
CA TYR A 411 14.87 16.16 -8.05
C TYR A 411 14.62 14.65 -7.91
N LEU A 412 13.43 14.16 -8.23
CA LEU A 412 13.13 12.74 -8.07
C LEU A 412 13.48 11.94 -9.33
N SER A 413 13.86 10.68 -9.11
CA SER A 413 14.19 9.74 -10.20
C SER A 413 13.01 8.80 -10.48
N TYR A 414 12.62 8.66 -11.73
CA TYR A 414 11.44 7.91 -12.16
C TYR A 414 11.79 6.74 -13.09
#